data_eef6675bf8b130b93f83d6a637934c42
#
_entry.id   eef6675bf8b130b93f83d6a637934c42
#
_cell.length_a   1.000
_cell.length_b   1.000
_cell.length_c   1.000
_cell.angle_alpha   90.00
_cell.angle_beta   90.00
_cell.angle_gamma   90.00
#
_symmetry.space_group_name_H-M   'P 1'
#
loop_
_entity.id
_entity.type
_entity.pdbx_description
1 polymer ?
#
loop_
_entity_poly.entity_id
_entity_poly.type
_entity_poly.pdbx_seq_one_letter_code
_entity_poly.pdbx_strand_id
1 'polypeptide(L)'
;MRAFTNTILIDRAPDTVWAYMMDFSQASRWRNLVRSVKVLTPGPLRVGSELNVTFDTMGKVRDVVSEVWAFDPPRRFGVRNTESNITGVFEYTLEPEGSGTKVTFTCDVQPRGMIWLALPFLLRGNRARYTEQLPNLKTEVEKGSR
;
A
#
# COMPACT_ATOMS: atom_id res chain seq x y z
N MET A 1 -5.68 0.55 -15.97
CA MET A 1 -5.40 -0.89 -16.19
C MET A 1 -4.96 -1.53 -14.88
N ARG A 2 -5.64 -2.59 -14.49
CA ARG A 2 -5.30 -3.31 -13.25
C ARG A 2 -4.04 -4.15 -13.45
N ALA A 3 -3.00 -3.85 -12.69
CA ALA A 3 -1.73 -4.56 -12.80
C ALA A 3 -1.76 -5.89 -12.05
N PHE A 4 -2.30 -5.90 -10.83
CA PHE A 4 -2.44 -7.13 -10.05
C PHE A 4 -3.35 -6.91 -8.84
N THR A 5 -3.82 -8.02 -8.29
CA THR A 5 -4.64 -8.08 -7.09
C THR A 5 -4.12 -9.23 -6.21
N ASN A 6 -3.94 -8.95 -4.94
CA ASN A 6 -3.54 -9.95 -3.94
C ASN A 6 -4.51 -9.95 -2.79
N THR A 7 -4.72 -11.11 -2.19
CA THR A 7 -5.63 -11.28 -1.06
C THR A 7 -4.97 -12.15 0.00
N ILE A 8 -5.20 -11.82 1.27
CA ILE A 8 -4.74 -12.64 2.38
C ILE A 8 -5.76 -12.64 3.51
N LEU A 9 -5.79 -13.73 4.28
CA LEU A 9 -6.60 -13.83 5.48
C LEU A 9 -5.71 -13.62 6.70
N ILE A 10 -6.11 -12.70 7.57
CA ILE A 10 -5.38 -12.39 8.80
C ILE A 10 -6.27 -12.75 9.98
N ASP A 11 -5.73 -13.51 10.93
CA ASP A 11 -6.47 -14.00 12.08
C ASP A 11 -6.57 -12.94 13.19
N ARG A 12 -7.06 -11.77 12.82
CA ARG A 12 -7.32 -10.65 13.73
C ARG A 12 -8.50 -9.84 13.17
N ALA A 13 -9.21 -9.15 14.05
CA ALA A 13 -10.36 -8.33 13.66
C ALA A 13 -9.94 -7.17 12.76
N PRO A 14 -10.85 -6.67 11.88
CA PRO A 14 -10.53 -5.55 10.99
C PRO A 14 -10.00 -4.32 11.70
N ASP A 15 -10.53 -3.97 12.87
CA ASP A 15 -10.03 -2.81 13.62
C ASP A 15 -8.57 -2.96 14.01
N THR A 16 -8.16 -4.17 14.39
CA THR A 16 -6.77 -4.45 14.76
C THR A 16 -5.85 -4.35 13.56
N VAL A 17 -6.26 -4.92 12.43
CA VAL A 17 -5.48 -4.85 11.20
C VAL A 17 -5.36 -3.40 10.73
N TRP A 18 -6.48 -2.68 10.75
CA TRP A 18 -6.51 -1.28 10.34
C TRP A 18 -5.58 -0.42 11.19
N ALA A 19 -5.64 -0.59 12.51
CA ALA A 19 -4.80 0.20 13.42
C ALA A 19 -3.32 -0.01 13.11
N TYR A 20 -2.92 -1.24 12.82
CA TYR A 20 -1.54 -1.53 12.46
C TYR A 20 -1.16 -0.90 11.13
N MET A 21 -2.04 -0.98 10.12
CA MET A 21 -1.77 -0.40 8.81
C MET A 21 -1.66 1.12 8.87
N MET A 22 -2.44 1.76 9.73
CA MET A 22 -2.44 3.21 9.86
C MET A 22 -1.33 3.72 10.77
N ASP A 23 -0.64 2.85 11.47
CA ASP A 23 0.56 3.22 12.20
C ASP A 23 1.74 3.24 11.23
N PHE A 24 1.94 4.38 10.58
CA PHE A 24 2.95 4.52 9.54
C PHE A 24 4.39 4.34 10.05
N SER A 25 4.60 4.40 11.36
CA SER A 25 5.92 4.08 11.92
C SER A 25 6.28 2.61 11.74
N GLN A 26 5.30 1.75 11.47
CA GLN A 26 5.50 0.33 11.24
C GLN A 26 5.56 -0.04 9.75
N ALA A 27 5.41 0.93 8.85
CA ALA A 27 5.28 0.65 7.42
C ALA A 27 6.48 -0.12 6.86
N SER A 28 7.68 0.17 7.32
CA SER A 28 8.88 -0.51 6.85
C SER A 28 8.92 -1.99 7.21
N ARG A 29 8.13 -2.43 8.16
CA ARG A 29 8.13 -3.82 8.61
C ARG A 29 7.35 -4.73 7.69
N TRP A 30 6.36 -4.20 6.97
CA TRP A 30 5.53 -5.03 6.10
C TRP A 30 5.53 -4.61 4.63
N ARG A 31 5.82 -3.35 4.33
CA ARG A 31 5.88 -2.89 2.94
C ARG A 31 7.31 -2.97 2.44
N ASN A 32 7.52 -3.79 1.43
CA ASN A 32 8.85 -3.96 0.85
C ASN A 32 9.38 -2.66 0.25
N LEU A 33 10.65 -2.40 0.50
CA LEU A 33 11.39 -1.25 -0.02
C LEU A 33 10.89 0.10 0.50
N VAL A 34 9.93 0.11 1.43
CA VAL A 34 9.51 1.34 2.10
C VAL A 34 10.35 1.53 3.35
N ARG A 35 11.04 2.66 3.41
CA ARG A 35 11.86 3.02 4.55
C ARG A 35 11.05 3.79 5.59
N SER A 36 10.19 4.71 5.13
CA SER A 36 9.35 5.49 6.03
C SER A 36 8.16 6.07 5.29
N VAL A 37 7.12 6.42 6.05
CA VAL A 37 5.95 7.13 5.55
C VAL A 37 5.70 8.30 6.50
N LYS A 38 5.54 9.49 5.94
CA LYS A 38 5.31 10.71 6.72
C LYS A 38 4.09 11.43 6.20
N VAL A 39 3.17 11.78 7.09
CA VAL A 39 1.99 12.57 6.73
C VAL A 39 2.40 14.01 6.57
N LEU A 40 2.14 14.60 5.40
CA LEU A 40 2.49 15.98 5.10
C LEU A 40 1.35 16.94 5.41
N THR A 41 0.10 16.52 5.23
CA THR A 41 -1.06 17.37 5.46
C THR A 41 -1.41 17.40 6.94
N PRO A 42 -1.53 18.59 7.56
CA PRO A 42 -1.90 18.68 8.97
C PRO A 42 -3.29 18.13 9.25
N GLY A 43 -3.50 17.68 10.49
CA GLY A 43 -4.79 17.20 10.95
C GLY A 43 -4.99 15.71 10.73
N PRO A 44 -6.22 15.20 11.02
CA PRO A 44 -6.50 13.78 10.84
C PRO A 44 -6.39 13.35 9.39
N LEU A 45 -6.00 12.08 9.19
CA LEU A 45 -5.91 11.52 7.87
C LEU A 45 -7.29 11.48 7.21
N ARG A 46 -7.36 11.87 5.94
CA ARG A 46 -8.61 11.96 5.19
C ARG A 46 -8.34 11.91 3.69
N VAL A 47 -9.38 11.83 2.89
CA VAL A 47 -9.24 11.98 1.44
C VAL A 47 -8.65 13.35 1.14
N GLY A 48 -7.62 13.38 0.30
CA GLY A 48 -6.87 14.58 -0.03
C GLY A 48 -5.59 14.76 0.78
N SER A 49 -5.42 14.00 1.86
CA SER A 49 -4.17 14.05 2.64
C SER A 49 -3.00 13.60 1.78
N GLU A 50 -1.85 14.23 1.99
CA GLU A 50 -0.63 13.86 1.28
C GLU A 50 0.33 13.16 2.21
N LEU A 51 0.96 12.11 1.68
CA LEU A 51 1.95 11.31 2.40
C LEU A 51 3.26 11.34 1.62
N ASN A 52 4.38 11.47 2.32
CA ASN A 52 5.68 11.28 1.71
C ASN A 52 6.13 9.85 2.02
N VAL A 53 6.27 9.05 0.98
CA VAL A 53 6.76 7.67 1.12
C VAL A 53 8.20 7.64 0.66
N THR A 54 9.09 7.24 1.57
CA THR A 54 10.50 7.12 1.24
C THR A 54 10.81 5.67 0.91
N PHE A 55 11.24 5.44 -0.33
CA PHE A 55 11.65 4.13 -0.81
C PHE A 55 13.17 4.01 -0.75
N ASP A 56 13.64 2.83 -0.38
CA ASP A 56 15.06 2.51 -0.41
C ASP A 56 15.22 1.26 -1.27
N THR A 57 15.69 1.47 -2.48
CA THR A 57 15.88 0.39 -3.44
C THR A 57 17.39 0.16 -3.60
N MET A 58 17.94 -0.80 -2.84
CA MET A 58 19.34 -1.18 -2.90
C MET A 58 20.30 0.02 -2.74
N GLY A 59 20.00 0.87 -1.74
CA GLY A 59 20.80 2.05 -1.45
C GLY A 59 20.38 3.31 -2.18
N LYS A 60 19.47 3.21 -3.14
CA LYS A 60 18.90 4.39 -3.78
C LYS A 60 17.66 4.82 -3.03
N VAL A 61 17.75 5.94 -2.36
CA VAL A 61 16.66 6.50 -1.57
C VAL A 61 15.87 7.49 -2.43
N ARG A 62 14.56 7.32 -2.46
CA ARG A 62 13.68 8.17 -3.26
C ARG A 62 12.41 8.50 -2.50
N ASP A 63 12.03 9.77 -2.52
CA ASP A 63 10.79 10.23 -1.91
C ASP A 63 9.70 10.35 -2.97
N VAL A 64 8.51 9.83 -2.65
CA VAL A 64 7.36 9.91 -3.54
C VAL A 64 6.20 10.47 -2.74
N VAL A 65 5.57 11.53 -3.23
CA VAL A 65 4.39 12.09 -2.60
C VAL A 65 3.16 11.35 -3.14
N SER A 66 2.38 10.81 -2.21
CA SER A 66 1.14 10.10 -2.54
C SER A 66 -0.05 10.83 -1.94
N GLU A 67 -1.17 10.83 -2.66
CA GLU A 67 -2.40 11.43 -2.18
C GLU A 67 -3.39 10.33 -1.78
N VAL A 68 -4.04 10.52 -0.63
CA VAL A 68 -5.11 9.61 -0.20
C VAL A 68 -6.34 9.89 -1.05
N TRP A 69 -6.80 8.89 -1.81
CA TRP A 69 -7.99 9.05 -2.65
C TRP A 69 -9.20 8.27 -2.12
N ALA A 70 -8.96 7.34 -1.19
CA ALA A 70 -10.02 6.58 -0.55
C ALA A 70 -9.69 6.42 0.92
N PHE A 71 -10.65 6.70 1.80
CA PHE A 71 -10.46 6.58 3.24
C PHE A 71 -11.79 6.30 3.93
N ASP A 72 -12.01 5.05 4.29
CA ASP A 72 -13.23 4.59 4.96
C ASP A 72 -12.84 3.57 6.05
N PRO A 73 -12.42 4.06 7.24
CA PRO A 73 -12.02 3.15 8.33
C PRO A 73 -13.15 2.27 8.81
N PRO A 74 -12.88 1.01 9.15
CA PRO A 74 -11.64 0.27 8.97
C PRO A 74 -11.65 -0.60 7.72
N ARG A 75 -12.32 -0.16 6.66
CA ARG A 75 -12.61 -1.01 5.50
C ARG A 75 -11.82 -0.68 4.25
N ARG A 76 -11.44 0.57 4.06
CA ARG A 76 -10.87 0.97 2.78
C ARG A 76 -9.84 2.08 2.94
N PHE A 77 -8.69 1.89 2.32
CA PHE A 77 -7.62 2.89 2.27
C PHE A 77 -6.96 2.84 0.90
N GLY A 78 -6.89 3.98 0.23
CA GLY A 78 -6.27 4.06 -1.08
C GLY A 78 -5.38 5.26 -1.22
N VAL A 79 -4.28 5.09 -1.94
CA VAL A 79 -3.35 6.17 -2.27
C VAL A 79 -3.05 6.16 -3.75
N ARG A 80 -2.71 7.33 -4.26
CA ARG A 80 -2.39 7.53 -5.66
C ARG A 80 -1.09 8.34 -5.76
N ASN A 81 -0.19 7.91 -6.62
CA ASN A 81 1.00 8.70 -6.88
C ASN A 81 1.23 8.83 -8.38
N THR A 82 1.91 9.90 -8.77
CA THR A 82 2.26 10.13 -10.16
C THR A 82 3.78 10.32 -10.22
N GLU A 83 4.42 9.46 -10.99
CA GLU A 83 5.85 9.55 -11.25
C GLU A 83 6.04 9.62 -12.76
N SER A 84 6.69 10.70 -13.20
CA SER A 84 7.02 10.87 -14.62
C SER A 84 5.85 10.53 -15.55
N ASN A 85 5.86 9.32 -16.11
CA ASN A 85 4.88 8.90 -17.11
C ASN A 85 3.92 7.82 -16.61
N ILE A 86 3.92 7.52 -15.29
CA ILE A 86 3.06 6.49 -14.73
C ILE A 86 2.33 7.03 -13.51
N THR A 87 1.01 6.87 -13.49
CA THR A 87 0.22 7.10 -12.29
C THR A 87 -0.11 5.75 -11.68
N GLY A 88 0.27 5.55 -10.43
CA GLY A 88 -0.05 4.34 -9.69
C GLY A 88 -1.21 4.61 -8.74
N VAL A 89 -2.22 3.75 -8.77
CA VAL A 89 -3.38 3.83 -7.90
C VAL A 89 -3.44 2.54 -7.09
N PHE A 90 -3.39 2.68 -5.77
CA PHE A 90 -3.32 1.54 -4.85
C PHE A 90 -4.50 1.58 -3.90
N GLU A 91 -5.05 0.40 -3.59
CA GLU A 91 -6.18 0.30 -2.68
C GLU A 91 -6.06 -0.94 -1.82
N TYR A 92 -6.31 -0.77 -0.52
CA TYR A 92 -6.48 -1.87 0.43
C TYR A 92 -7.92 -1.90 0.88
N THR A 93 -8.55 -3.07 0.82
CA THR A 93 -9.88 -3.28 1.38
C THR A 93 -9.80 -4.35 2.46
N LEU A 94 -10.52 -4.13 3.55
CA LEU A 94 -10.57 -5.04 4.69
C LEU A 94 -12.02 -5.46 4.90
N GLU A 95 -12.26 -6.78 4.86
CA GLU A 95 -13.59 -7.33 5.06
C GLU A 95 -13.56 -8.33 6.21
N PRO A 96 -14.54 -8.29 7.13
CA PRO A 96 -14.64 -9.33 8.15
C PRO A 96 -14.83 -10.68 7.50
N GLU A 97 -14.13 -11.68 8.01
CA GLU A 97 -14.30 -13.05 7.53
C GLU A 97 -14.12 -13.99 8.73
N GLY A 98 -15.23 -14.53 9.23
CA GLY A 98 -15.23 -15.25 10.50
C GLY A 98 -14.78 -14.33 11.62
N SER A 99 -13.81 -14.75 12.40
CA SER A 99 -13.21 -13.93 13.45
C SER A 99 -12.01 -13.11 12.95
N GLY A 100 -11.66 -13.24 11.67
CA GLY A 100 -10.51 -12.59 11.10
C GLY A 100 -10.88 -11.54 10.06
N THR A 101 -9.90 -11.21 9.23
CA THR A 101 -10.03 -10.17 8.21
C THR A 101 -9.47 -10.66 6.90
N LYS A 102 -10.23 -10.43 5.82
CA LYS A 102 -9.75 -10.62 4.47
C LYS A 102 -9.24 -9.27 3.97
N VAL A 103 -7.94 -9.20 3.68
CA VAL A 103 -7.31 -7.99 3.16
C VAL A 103 -7.02 -8.19 1.68
N THR A 104 -7.52 -7.28 0.86
CA THR A 104 -7.28 -7.29 -0.59
C THR A 104 -6.49 -6.04 -0.96
N PHE A 105 -5.40 -6.24 -1.68
CA PHE A 105 -4.60 -5.15 -2.24
C PHE A 105 -4.75 -5.15 -3.75
N THR A 106 -5.11 -4.01 -4.30
CA THR A 106 -5.27 -3.82 -5.75
C THR A 106 -4.34 -2.71 -6.21
N CYS A 107 -3.64 -2.97 -7.29
CA CYS A 107 -2.76 -1.99 -7.92
C CYS A 107 -3.21 -1.77 -9.35
N ASP A 108 -3.55 -0.52 -9.68
CA ASP A 108 -3.85 -0.09 -11.04
C ASP A 108 -2.77 0.87 -11.49
N VAL A 109 -2.36 0.76 -12.73
CA VAL A 109 -1.37 1.68 -13.30
C VAL A 109 -1.94 2.34 -14.55
N GLN A 110 -1.62 3.63 -14.70
CA GLN A 110 -2.06 4.43 -15.84
C GLN A 110 -0.83 5.02 -16.52
N PRO A 111 -0.32 4.36 -17.57
CA PRO A 111 0.85 4.86 -18.28
C PRO A 111 0.50 6.09 -19.11
N ARG A 112 1.47 6.97 -19.27
CA ARG A 112 1.34 8.16 -20.09
C ARG A 112 2.39 8.14 -21.19
N GLY A 113 2.05 8.65 -22.34
CA GLY A 113 2.98 8.71 -23.46
C GLY A 113 3.40 7.33 -23.93
N MET A 114 4.63 7.20 -24.39
CA MET A 114 5.11 5.95 -24.98
C MET A 114 5.56 4.92 -23.96
N ILE A 115 5.52 5.24 -22.67
CA ILE A 115 5.96 4.30 -21.65
C ILE A 115 5.09 3.04 -21.60
N TRP A 116 3.87 3.12 -22.11
CA TRP A 116 2.99 1.97 -22.13
C TRP A 116 3.58 0.79 -22.92
N LEU A 117 4.49 1.05 -23.84
CA LEU A 117 5.17 -0.01 -24.58
C LEU A 117 6.11 -0.82 -23.70
N ALA A 118 6.68 -0.20 -22.67
CA ALA A 118 7.59 -0.87 -21.74
C ALA A 118 6.86 -1.37 -20.49
N LEU A 119 5.55 -1.10 -20.35
CA LEU A 119 4.80 -1.41 -19.16
C LEU A 119 4.86 -2.88 -18.74
N PRO A 120 4.73 -3.87 -19.66
CA PRO A 120 4.83 -5.27 -19.27
C PRO A 120 6.14 -5.63 -18.59
N PHE A 121 7.24 -5.02 -19.01
CA PHE A 121 8.55 -5.27 -18.41
C PHE A 121 8.64 -4.64 -17.02
N LEU A 122 8.11 -3.42 -16.87
CA LEU A 122 8.11 -2.73 -15.58
C LEU A 122 7.27 -3.47 -14.55
N LEU A 123 6.08 -3.95 -14.95
CA LEU A 123 5.21 -4.69 -14.06
C LEU A 123 5.81 -6.03 -13.65
N ARG A 124 6.45 -6.72 -14.59
CA ARG A 124 7.09 -8.00 -14.32
C ARG A 124 8.23 -7.84 -13.31
N GLY A 125 9.03 -6.79 -13.43
CA GLY A 125 10.14 -6.53 -12.51
C GLY A 125 9.70 -6.12 -11.11
N ASN A 126 8.51 -5.54 -10.97
CA ASN A 126 8.03 -5.03 -9.68
C ASN A 126 6.99 -5.92 -9.01
N ARG A 127 6.54 -6.98 -9.68
CA ARG A 127 5.46 -7.81 -9.16
C ARG A 127 5.79 -8.44 -7.80
N ALA A 128 6.98 -9.03 -7.67
CA ALA A 128 7.39 -9.67 -6.42
C ALA A 128 7.41 -8.68 -5.25
N ARG A 129 7.78 -7.43 -5.52
CA ARG A 129 7.82 -6.36 -4.52
C ARG A 129 6.47 -6.19 -3.83
N TYR A 130 5.39 -6.22 -4.61
CA TYR A 130 4.05 -5.97 -4.08
C TYR A 130 3.38 -7.23 -3.56
N THR A 131 3.77 -8.42 -4.04
CA THR A 131 3.14 -9.66 -3.59
C THR A 131 3.56 -10.07 -2.18
N GLU A 132 4.70 -9.58 -1.69
CA GLU A 132 5.22 -9.95 -0.38
C GLU A 132 4.62 -9.12 0.77
N GLN A 133 4.05 -7.95 0.48
CA GLN A 133 3.61 -7.07 1.55
C GLN A 133 2.45 -7.63 2.37
N LEU A 134 1.49 -8.32 1.76
CA LEU A 134 0.37 -8.87 2.51
C LEU A 134 0.80 -10.02 3.44
N PRO A 135 1.61 -10.99 3.00
CA PRO A 135 2.16 -11.98 3.92
C PRO A 135 2.95 -11.35 5.08
N ASN A 136 3.72 -10.30 4.80
CA ASN A 136 4.44 -9.59 5.84
C ASN A 136 3.48 -8.91 6.80
N LEU A 137 2.42 -8.28 6.29
CA LEU A 137 1.41 -7.64 7.11
C LEU A 137 0.76 -8.66 8.06
N LYS A 138 0.39 -9.82 7.52
CA LYS A 138 -0.19 -10.90 8.33
C LYS A 138 0.74 -11.30 9.46
N THR A 139 2.01 -11.54 9.17
CA THR A 139 3.00 -11.92 10.16
C THR A 139 3.12 -10.88 11.26
N GLU A 140 3.23 -9.61 10.90
CA GLU A 140 3.42 -8.55 11.88
C GLU A 140 2.18 -8.30 12.73
N VAL A 141 0.99 -8.32 12.14
CA VAL A 141 -0.26 -8.10 12.86
C VAL A 141 -0.52 -9.24 13.84
N GLU A 142 -0.38 -10.48 13.40
CA GLU A 142 -0.63 -11.65 14.27
C GLU A 142 0.40 -11.78 15.39
N LYS A 143 1.61 -11.32 15.15
CA LYS A 143 2.68 -11.33 16.14
C LYS A 143 2.47 -10.24 17.19
N GLY A 144 2.06 -9.05 16.80
CA GLY A 144 1.95 -7.90 17.66
C GLY A 144 0.69 -7.82 18.49
N SER A 145 -0.39 -8.49 18.08
CA SER A 145 -1.69 -8.36 18.72
C SER A 145 -1.95 -9.55 19.67
N ARG A 146 -1.36 -9.50 20.81
CA ARG A 146 -1.55 -10.51 21.82
C ARG A 146 -2.43 -10.01 22.96
#